data_47f914e5bbab554632e65b2cf5848b1f
#
_entry.id   47f914e5bbab554632e65b2cf5848b1f
#
_cell.length_a   1.000
_cell.length_b   1.000
_cell.length_c   1.000
_cell.angle_alpha   90.00
_cell.angle_beta   90.00
_cell.angle_gamma   90.00
#
_symmetry.space_group_name_H-M   'P 1'
#
loop_
_entity.id
_entity.type
_entity.pdbx_description
1 polymer ?
#
loop_
_entity_poly.entity_id
_entity_poly.type
_entity_poly.pdbx_seq_one_letter_code
_entity_poly.pdbx_strand_id
1 'polypeptide(L)'
;NTLLDQPAKLLSKKKDVLAATDQYFCPTLINDLTDVINKIQLSNLKGIINVCSNEIWSRYDLHISLANALDVNKKFVKKINLHDLPGFKKRPLNTSMKCNKLRKAIIHRFKPMSESIKIIAKNYYQ
;
A
#
# COMPACT_ATOMS: atom_id res chain seq x y z
N ASN A 1 -4.09 -4.90 12.73
CA ASN A 1 -4.52 -5.29 11.38
C ASN A 1 -4.11 -4.23 10.36
N THR A 2 -3.18 -4.56 9.49
CA THR A 2 -2.78 -3.73 8.35
C THR A 2 -3.66 -4.01 7.13
N LEU A 3 -3.48 -3.21 6.07
CA LEU A 3 -4.18 -3.39 4.79
C LEU A 3 -3.92 -4.78 4.17
N LEU A 4 -2.79 -5.41 4.47
CA LEU A 4 -2.36 -6.67 3.87
C LEU A 4 -2.57 -7.90 4.77
N ASP A 5 -2.80 -7.74 6.08
CA ASP A 5 -2.90 -8.87 7.03
C ASP A 5 -4.04 -9.84 6.68
N GLN A 6 -5.24 -9.32 6.48
CA GLN A 6 -6.39 -10.15 6.13
C GLN A 6 -6.24 -10.80 4.75
N PRO A 7 -5.89 -10.04 3.67
CA PRO A 7 -5.60 -10.63 2.37
C PRO A 7 -4.53 -11.71 2.41
N ALA A 8 -3.41 -11.49 3.11
CA ALA A 8 -2.35 -12.48 3.22
C ALA A 8 -2.84 -13.78 3.87
N LYS A 9 -3.58 -13.68 4.98
CA LYS A 9 -4.17 -14.85 5.67
C LYS A 9 -5.15 -15.63 4.80
N LEU A 10 -5.96 -14.94 3.99
CA LEU A 10 -6.91 -15.59 3.07
C LEU A 10 -6.16 -16.28 1.92
N LEU A 11 -5.22 -15.57 1.29
CA LEU A 11 -4.43 -16.09 0.18
C LEU A 11 -3.61 -17.31 0.59
N SER A 12 -2.95 -17.28 1.76
CA SER A 12 -2.19 -18.44 2.27
C SER A 12 -3.07 -19.68 2.49
N LYS A 13 -4.37 -19.46 2.76
CA LYS A 13 -5.37 -20.54 2.86
C LYS A 13 -6.05 -20.87 1.52
N LYS A 14 -5.56 -20.31 0.40
CA LYS A 14 -6.14 -20.46 -0.93
C LYS A 14 -7.64 -20.06 -0.99
N LYS A 15 -8.01 -19.04 -0.22
CA LYS A 15 -9.36 -18.47 -0.19
C LYS A 15 -9.44 -17.20 -1.02
N ASP A 16 -10.62 -16.94 -1.59
CA ASP A 16 -10.87 -15.76 -2.41
C ASP A 16 -10.75 -14.46 -1.60
N VAL A 17 -10.13 -13.46 -2.21
CA VAL A 17 -9.97 -12.09 -1.70
C VAL A 17 -10.60 -11.12 -2.68
N LEU A 18 -11.62 -10.40 -2.25
CA LEU A 18 -12.22 -9.32 -3.05
C LEU A 18 -11.32 -8.09 -3.02
N ALA A 19 -11.00 -7.54 -4.19
CA ALA A 19 -10.10 -6.42 -4.33
C ALA A 19 -10.63 -5.37 -5.33
N ALA A 20 -10.82 -4.14 -4.84
CA ALA A 20 -11.34 -3.05 -5.66
C ALA A 20 -10.36 -2.66 -6.76
N THR A 21 -10.86 -2.58 -7.99
CA THR A 21 -10.08 -2.15 -9.16
C THR A 21 -10.07 -0.64 -9.34
N ASP A 22 -11.00 0.05 -8.71
CA ASP A 22 -11.29 1.49 -8.81
C ASP A 22 -10.93 2.28 -7.54
N GLN A 23 -10.30 1.65 -6.54
CA GLN A 23 -9.78 2.33 -5.36
C GLN A 23 -8.26 2.50 -5.48
N TYR A 24 -7.81 3.78 -5.54
CA TYR A 24 -6.41 4.17 -5.70
C TYR A 24 -5.84 4.85 -4.46
N PHE A 25 -4.57 4.58 -4.16
CA PHE A 25 -3.83 5.19 -3.05
C PHE A 25 -2.31 5.07 -3.28
N CYS A 26 -1.51 5.71 -2.42
CA CYS A 26 -0.05 5.62 -2.42
C CYS A 26 0.39 4.75 -1.22
N PRO A 27 0.54 3.42 -1.37
CA PRO A 27 1.00 2.58 -0.28
C PRO A 27 2.45 2.95 0.07
N THR A 28 2.73 3.07 1.37
CA THR A 28 4.05 3.50 1.85
C THR A 28 4.53 2.51 2.91
N LEU A 29 5.78 2.05 2.77
CA LEU A 29 6.40 1.18 3.76
C LEU A 29 6.66 1.98 5.05
N ILE A 30 6.38 1.38 6.20
CA ILE A 30 6.52 2.05 7.50
C ILE A 30 7.98 2.51 7.75
N ASN A 31 8.96 1.73 7.30
CA ASN A 31 10.36 2.08 7.44
C ASN A 31 10.71 3.36 6.66
N ASP A 32 10.21 3.49 5.41
CA ASP A 32 10.39 4.72 4.63
C ASP A 32 9.73 5.92 5.32
N LEU A 33 8.55 5.72 5.90
CA LEU A 33 7.86 6.77 6.66
C LEU A 33 8.69 7.22 7.86
N THR A 34 9.25 6.27 8.62
CA THR A 34 10.10 6.56 9.79
C THR A 34 11.36 7.34 9.38
N ASP A 35 12.02 6.91 8.30
CA ASP A 35 13.21 7.60 7.78
C ASP A 35 12.91 9.04 7.35
N VAL A 36 11.77 9.23 6.68
CA VAL A 36 11.33 10.58 6.26
C VAL A 36 11.00 11.45 7.47
N ILE A 37 10.32 10.92 8.50
CA ILE A 37 10.00 11.67 9.73
C ILE A 37 11.30 12.14 10.40
N ASN A 38 12.29 11.27 10.54
CA ASN A 38 13.60 11.64 11.10
C ASN A 38 14.28 12.77 10.32
N LYS A 39 14.21 12.71 8.97
CA LYS A 39 14.75 13.78 8.12
C LYS A 39 13.98 15.10 8.24
N ILE A 40 12.65 15.03 8.38
CA ILE A 40 11.80 16.22 8.58
C ILE A 40 12.17 16.90 9.90
N GLN A 41 12.39 16.16 10.98
CA GLN A 41 12.78 16.71 12.29
C GLN A 41 14.11 17.49 12.22
N LEU A 42 15.01 17.08 11.35
CA LEU A 42 16.31 17.75 11.13
C LEU A 42 16.24 18.88 10.09
N SER A 43 15.06 19.14 9.52
CA SER A 43 14.85 20.15 8.49
C SER A 43 14.14 21.38 9.04
N ASN A 44 14.11 22.46 8.25
CA ASN A 44 13.35 23.67 8.56
C ASN A 44 11.91 23.63 8.00
N LEU A 45 11.41 22.46 7.62
CA LEU A 45 10.05 22.29 7.10
C LEU A 45 8.99 22.61 8.17
N LYS A 46 8.01 23.43 7.81
CA LYS A 46 6.91 23.83 8.70
C LYS A 46 5.54 23.62 8.06
N GLY A 47 4.50 23.51 8.88
CA GLY A 47 3.12 23.34 8.47
C GLY A 47 2.82 21.92 7.98
N ILE A 48 1.79 21.75 7.16
CA ILE A 48 1.32 20.45 6.68
C ILE A 48 2.28 19.93 5.61
N ILE A 49 2.74 18.67 5.79
CA ILE A 49 3.64 17.97 4.89
C ILE A 49 3.02 16.62 4.57
N ASN A 50 2.66 16.41 3.31
CA ASN A 50 2.20 15.09 2.85
C ASN A 50 3.42 14.18 2.68
N VAL A 51 3.32 12.96 3.20
CA VAL A 51 4.35 11.91 3.06
C VAL A 51 3.71 10.67 2.49
N CYS A 52 4.13 10.27 1.30
CA CYS A 52 3.72 9.01 0.69
C CYS A 52 4.75 8.56 -0.35
N SER A 53 4.69 7.29 -0.74
CA SER A 53 5.48 6.78 -1.86
C SER A 53 5.11 7.50 -3.17
N ASN A 54 5.95 7.32 -4.19
CA ASN A 54 5.76 7.94 -5.50
C ASN A 54 4.82 7.13 -6.41
N GLU A 55 4.41 5.95 -5.95
CA GLU A 55 3.64 5.00 -6.75
C GLU A 55 2.16 5.07 -6.36
N ILE A 56 1.30 5.09 -7.38
CA ILE A 56 -0.16 4.97 -7.20
C ILE A 56 -0.54 3.54 -7.56
N TRP A 57 -1.21 2.86 -6.64
CA TRP A 57 -1.64 1.49 -6.80
C TRP A 57 -3.15 1.38 -6.61
N SER A 58 -3.81 0.52 -7.40
CA SER A 58 -5.14 0.06 -7.05
C SER A 58 -5.07 -0.98 -5.93
N ARG A 59 -6.14 -1.16 -5.19
CA ARG A 59 -6.22 -2.25 -4.21
C ARG A 59 -6.06 -3.61 -4.88
N TYR A 60 -6.61 -3.78 -6.09
CA TYR A 60 -6.48 -5.00 -6.86
C TYR A 60 -5.02 -5.30 -7.22
N ASP A 61 -4.28 -4.32 -7.77
CA ASP A 61 -2.87 -4.52 -8.15
C ASP A 61 -1.99 -4.84 -6.93
N LEU A 62 -2.28 -4.19 -5.80
CA LEU A 62 -1.58 -4.48 -4.54
C LEU A 62 -1.79 -5.93 -4.09
N HIS A 63 -3.03 -6.44 -4.16
CA HIS A 63 -3.32 -7.83 -3.77
C HIS A 63 -2.79 -8.85 -4.79
N ILE A 64 -2.74 -8.51 -6.09
CA ILE A 64 -2.07 -9.35 -7.10
C ILE A 64 -0.56 -9.45 -6.81
N SER A 65 0.07 -8.32 -6.48
CA SER A 65 1.49 -8.32 -6.11
C SER A 65 1.76 -9.11 -4.83
N LEU A 66 0.85 -9.04 -3.85
CA LEU A 66 0.92 -9.85 -2.64
C LEU A 66 0.77 -11.36 -2.94
N ALA A 67 -0.20 -11.74 -3.78
CA ALA A 67 -0.37 -13.15 -4.19
C ALA A 67 0.89 -13.69 -4.85
N ASN A 68 1.52 -12.90 -5.75
CA ASN A 68 2.79 -13.27 -6.38
C ASN A 68 3.92 -13.44 -5.33
N ALA A 69 4.01 -12.52 -4.36
CA ALA A 69 5.04 -12.57 -3.33
C ALA A 69 4.85 -13.74 -2.36
N LEU A 70 3.61 -14.23 -2.19
CA LEU A 70 3.26 -15.40 -1.38
C LEU A 70 3.27 -16.72 -2.19
N ASP A 71 3.66 -16.69 -3.46
CA ASP A 71 3.59 -17.84 -4.39
C ASP A 71 2.19 -18.48 -4.45
N VAL A 72 1.16 -17.64 -4.41
CA VAL A 72 -0.24 -18.05 -4.48
C VAL A 72 -0.85 -17.68 -5.82
N ASN A 73 -1.66 -18.58 -6.39
CA ASN A 73 -2.29 -18.34 -7.69
C ASN A 73 -3.20 -17.09 -7.64
N LYS A 74 -3.00 -16.17 -8.59
CA LYS A 74 -3.76 -14.92 -8.74
C LYS A 74 -5.26 -15.11 -8.89
N LYS A 75 -5.73 -16.29 -9.30
CA LYS A 75 -7.17 -16.62 -9.41
C LYS A 75 -7.95 -16.40 -8.13
N PHE A 76 -7.28 -16.41 -6.97
CA PHE A 76 -7.89 -16.13 -5.68
C PHE A 76 -8.10 -14.62 -5.42
N VAL A 77 -7.52 -13.73 -6.24
CA VAL A 77 -7.80 -12.29 -6.16
C VAL A 77 -8.92 -11.96 -7.13
N LYS A 78 -10.10 -11.66 -6.59
CA LYS A 78 -11.31 -11.37 -7.36
C LYS A 78 -11.51 -9.87 -7.52
N LYS A 79 -11.76 -9.44 -8.75
CA LYS A 79 -12.07 -8.04 -9.06
C LYS A 79 -13.46 -7.66 -8.54
N ILE A 80 -13.56 -6.48 -7.99
CA ILE A 80 -14.83 -5.87 -7.56
C ILE A 80 -14.72 -4.35 -7.67
N ASN A 81 -15.85 -3.64 -7.75
CA ASN A 81 -15.83 -2.19 -7.55
C ASN A 81 -15.90 -1.87 -6.05
N LEU A 82 -15.32 -0.74 -5.63
CA LEU A 82 -15.26 -0.38 -4.21
C LEU A 82 -16.65 -0.32 -3.56
N HIS A 83 -17.63 0.25 -4.25
CA HIS A 83 -18.98 0.40 -3.72
C HIS A 83 -19.75 -0.92 -3.57
N ASP A 84 -19.34 -1.95 -4.28
CA ASP A 84 -19.94 -3.29 -4.19
C ASP A 84 -19.30 -4.14 -3.07
N LEU A 85 -18.22 -3.66 -2.44
CA LEU A 85 -17.58 -4.35 -1.32
C LEU A 85 -18.46 -4.30 -0.06
N PRO A 86 -18.76 -5.45 0.58
CA PRO A 86 -19.49 -5.47 1.83
C PRO A 86 -18.82 -4.62 2.93
N GLY A 87 -19.59 -3.74 3.58
CA GLY A 87 -19.10 -2.89 4.68
C GLY A 87 -18.32 -1.65 4.25
N PHE A 88 -18.16 -1.39 2.95
CA PHE A 88 -17.42 -0.22 2.43
C PHE A 88 -18.37 0.93 2.05
N LYS A 89 -19.13 1.42 3.02
CA LYS A 89 -19.99 2.60 2.79
C LYS A 89 -19.13 3.86 2.63
N LYS A 90 -19.29 4.57 1.51
CA LYS A 90 -18.77 5.93 1.24
C LYS A 90 -17.25 6.14 1.46
N ARG A 91 -16.40 5.24 1.01
CA ARG A 91 -14.96 5.50 0.95
C ARG A 91 -14.60 6.22 -0.36
N PRO A 92 -13.63 7.14 -0.34
CA PRO A 92 -13.17 7.78 -1.57
C PRO A 92 -12.49 6.77 -2.50
N LEU A 93 -12.74 6.94 -3.80
CA LEU A 93 -12.11 6.10 -4.84
C LEU A 93 -10.61 6.40 -4.98
N ASN A 94 -10.20 7.63 -4.74
CA ASN A 94 -8.81 8.05 -4.88
C ASN A 94 -8.34 8.83 -3.65
N THR A 95 -7.39 8.27 -2.93
CA THR A 95 -6.70 8.88 -1.80
C THR A 95 -5.20 9.06 -2.06
N SER A 96 -4.79 9.03 -3.35
CA SER A 96 -3.41 9.31 -3.70
C SER A 96 -3.04 10.76 -3.38
N MET A 97 -1.79 10.98 -3.00
CA MET A 97 -1.28 12.29 -2.60
C MET A 97 -0.07 12.69 -3.44
N LYS A 98 0.18 13.99 -3.54
CA LYS A 98 1.41 14.55 -4.09
C LYS A 98 2.28 15.08 -2.94
N CYS A 99 3.56 14.73 -2.93
CA CYS A 99 4.52 15.10 -1.89
C CYS A 99 5.53 16.15 -2.37
N ASN A 100 5.08 17.11 -3.17
CA ASN A 100 5.96 18.10 -3.82
C ASN A 100 6.76 18.94 -2.79
N LYS A 101 6.14 19.32 -1.66
CA LYS A 101 6.79 20.08 -0.59
C LYS A 101 7.92 19.27 0.04
N LEU A 102 7.66 18.01 0.36
CA LEU A 102 8.66 17.09 0.89
C LEU A 102 9.84 16.93 -0.07
N ARG A 103 9.56 16.62 -1.35
CA ARG A 103 10.59 16.34 -2.37
C ARG A 103 11.51 17.52 -2.66
N LYS A 104 11.01 18.75 -2.53
CA LYS A 104 11.84 19.96 -2.69
C LYS A 104 12.83 20.17 -1.56
N ALA A 105 12.53 19.67 -0.36
CA ALA A 105 13.28 19.95 0.84
C ALA A 105 14.10 18.75 1.34
N ILE A 106 13.67 17.53 1.02
CA ILE A 106 14.28 16.30 1.55
C ILE A 106 14.57 15.32 0.43
N ILE A 107 15.82 14.89 0.35
CA ILE A 107 16.24 13.79 -0.53
C ILE A 107 15.91 12.47 0.17
N HIS A 108 14.92 11.77 -0.35
CA HIS A 108 14.53 10.41 0.08
C HIS A 108 14.04 9.59 -1.11
N ARG A 109 14.57 8.39 -1.25
CA ARG A 109 14.14 7.42 -2.25
C ARG A 109 13.26 6.39 -1.56
N PHE A 110 11.95 6.49 -1.79
CA PHE A 110 11.00 5.47 -1.33
C PHE A 110 11.30 4.14 -2.00
N LYS A 111 11.25 3.07 -1.21
CA LYS A 111 11.39 1.71 -1.72
C LYS A 111 10.21 1.39 -2.66
N PRO A 112 10.45 0.81 -3.85
CA PRO A 112 9.39 0.35 -4.74
C PRO A 112 8.42 -0.57 -4.01
N MET A 113 7.11 -0.42 -4.25
CA MET A 113 6.11 -1.22 -3.53
C MET A 113 6.23 -2.72 -3.85
N SER A 114 6.66 -3.08 -5.05
CA SER A 114 6.95 -4.46 -5.42
C SER A 114 8.04 -5.12 -4.55
N GLU A 115 9.06 -4.36 -4.13
CA GLU A 115 10.08 -4.82 -3.20
C GLU A 115 9.56 -4.84 -1.76
N SER A 116 8.81 -3.81 -1.37
CA SER A 116 8.21 -3.69 -0.04
C SER A 116 7.27 -4.86 0.25
N ILE A 117 6.46 -5.27 -0.73
CA ILE A 117 5.55 -6.42 -0.61
C ILE A 117 6.33 -7.73 -0.39
N LYS A 118 7.47 -7.92 -1.05
CA LYS A 118 8.32 -9.12 -0.83
C LYS A 118 8.85 -9.16 0.60
N ILE A 119 9.23 -8.01 1.16
CA ILE A 119 9.67 -7.91 2.57
C ILE A 119 8.51 -8.25 3.51
N ILE A 120 7.34 -7.67 3.26
CA ILE A 120 6.14 -7.90 4.08
C ILE A 120 5.69 -9.36 3.99
N ALA A 121 5.70 -9.95 2.79
CA ALA A 121 5.27 -11.34 2.56
C ALA A 121 6.08 -12.34 3.40
N LYS A 122 7.37 -12.09 3.65
CA LYS A 122 8.19 -12.96 4.51
C LYS A 122 7.62 -13.13 5.91
N ASN A 123 6.88 -12.15 6.44
CA ASN A 123 6.26 -12.23 7.76
C ASN A 123 5.05 -13.19 7.80
N TYR A 124 4.59 -13.69 6.65
CA TYR A 124 3.43 -14.59 6.54
C TYR A 124 3.81 -16.01 6.12
N TYR A 125 5.10 -16.28 5.90
CA TYR A 125 5.63 -17.61 5.58
C TYR A 125 5.93 -18.47 6.82
N GLN A 126 5.60 -17.96 8.02
CA GLN A 126 5.79 -18.70 9.29
C GLN A 126 4.58 -19.54 9.64
#